data_4ccb632db6fc3b1ecf891a790ed823b5
#
_entry.id   4ccb632db6fc3b1ecf891a790ed823b5
#
_cell.length_a   1.000
_cell.length_b   1.000
_cell.length_c   1.000
_cell.angle_alpha   90.00
_cell.angle_beta   90.00
_cell.angle_gamma   90.00
#
_symmetry.space_group_name_H-M   'P 1'
#
loop_
_entity.id
_entity.type
_entity.pdbx_description
1 polymer ?
#
loop_
_entity_poly.entity_id
_entity_poly.type
_entity_poly.pdbx_seq_one_letter_code
_entity_poly.pdbx_strand_id
1 'polypeptide(L)'
;MDITVNKANSLKGEIEIPADKSITHRAFMFSALTKGKCKITNYSKGADCLSTLKIIQQLGCEIEYINDKELIIDAKNALKAPIESLNCGNSGTTTRLISGILAGQNFTSNLFGDESLSKRPMKRVITPLEQMGAKFIHNDYKLPIEIKGTQLNGIDYISPLSSAQVKSCLLLAGLNANGTTSLNISNLCISSIASS
;
A
#
# COMPACT_ATOMS: atom_id res chain seq x y z
N MET A 1 -2.73 -14.74 28.37
CA MET A 1 -1.36 -15.23 28.54
C MET A 1 -0.59 -14.10 29.19
N ASP A 2 -0.14 -14.29 30.42
CA ASP A 2 0.61 -13.26 31.15
C ASP A 2 2.09 -13.48 30.88
N ILE A 3 2.81 -12.41 30.53
CA ILE A 3 4.23 -12.44 30.27
C ILE A 3 4.93 -11.63 31.37
N THR A 4 5.82 -12.25 32.11
CA THR A 4 6.63 -11.55 33.10
C THR A 4 7.99 -11.22 32.50
N VAL A 5 8.35 -9.94 32.51
CA VAL A 5 9.67 -9.46 32.03
C VAL A 5 10.50 -9.08 33.24
N ASN A 6 11.64 -9.75 33.42
CA ASN A 6 12.60 -9.43 34.47
C ASN A 6 13.73 -8.54 33.93
N LYS A 7 14.26 -7.66 34.79
CA LYS A 7 15.39 -6.82 34.46
C LYS A 7 16.62 -7.67 34.15
N ALA A 8 17.20 -7.47 32.97
CA ALA A 8 18.49 -8.06 32.61
C ALA A 8 19.65 -7.13 33.00
N ASN A 9 20.78 -7.69 33.49
CA ASN A 9 21.97 -6.92 33.82
C ASN A 9 22.76 -6.49 32.56
N SER A 10 22.68 -7.27 31.50
CA SER A 10 23.24 -6.94 30.19
C SER A 10 22.51 -7.71 29.11
N LEU A 11 22.45 -7.13 27.90
CA LEU A 11 21.97 -7.80 26.69
C LEU A 11 23.17 -8.02 25.79
N LYS A 12 23.49 -9.29 25.50
CA LYS A 12 24.56 -9.71 24.59
C LYS A 12 24.04 -10.80 23.69
N GLY A 13 24.28 -10.69 22.39
CA GLY A 13 23.88 -11.68 21.42
C GLY A 13 23.64 -11.08 20.05
N GLU A 14 23.43 -11.94 19.10
CA GLU A 14 23.08 -11.62 17.73
C GLU A 14 21.63 -12.05 17.50
N ILE A 15 20.84 -11.18 16.92
CA ILE A 15 19.43 -11.48 16.62
C ILE A 15 19.15 -11.27 15.14
N GLU A 16 18.32 -12.11 14.56
CA GLU A 16 17.77 -11.88 13.23
C GLU A 16 16.49 -11.05 13.37
N ILE A 17 16.48 -9.87 12.76
CA ILE A 17 15.31 -8.98 12.80
C ILE A 17 14.26 -9.46 11.81
N PRO A 18 12.98 -9.60 12.22
CA PRO A 18 11.88 -9.90 11.31
C PRO A 18 11.75 -8.86 10.21
N ALA A 19 11.25 -9.29 9.06
CA ALA A 19 10.98 -8.39 7.94
C ALA A 19 9.99 -7.28 8.32
N ASP A 20 10.29 -6.05 7.91
CA ASP A 20 9.40 -4.91 8.12
C ASP A 20 8.15 -5.02 7.24
N LYS A 21 6.98 -4.86 7.86
CA LYS A 21 5.68 -4.93 7.20
C LYS A 21 5.52 -3.84 6.14
N SER A 22 5.84 -2.59 6.49
CA SER A 22 5.60 -1.43 5.63
C SER A 22 6.56 -1.40 4.44
N ILE A 23 7.80 -1.83 4.63
CA ILE A 23 8.77 -1.98 3.54
C ILE A 23 8.30 -3.09 2.59
N THR A 24 7.83 -4.21 3.12
CA THR A 24 7.32 -5.33 2.31
C THR A 24 6.14 -4.90 1.43
N HIS A 25 5.14 -4.21 1.97
CA HIS A 25 4.03 -3.68 1.16
C HIS A 25 4.52 -2.82 0.00
N ARG A 26 5.42 -1.88 0.29
CA ARG A 26 5.97 -0.99 -0.73
C ARG A 26 6.82 -1.72 -1.75
N ALA A 27 7.65 -2.68 -1.32
CA ALA A 27 8.45 -3.49 -2.24
C ALA A 27 7.56 -4.23 -3.24
N PHE A 28 6.48 -4.87 -2.79
CA PHE A 28 5.52 -5.53 -3.68
C PHE A 28 4.85 -4.55 -4.66
N MET A 29 4.40 -3.40 -4.17
CA MET A 29 3.72 -2.41 -5.00
C MET A 29 4.66 -1.76 -6.02
N PHE A 30 5.89 -1.41 -5.64
CA PHE A 30 6.87 -0.89 -6.58
C PHE A 30 7.27 -1.94 -7.61
N SER A 31 7.43 -3.20 -7.22
CA SER A 31 7.69 -4.29 -8.18
C SER A 31 6.58 -4.42 -9.22
N ALA A 32 5.32 -4.21 -8.83
CA ALA A 32 4.19 -4.24 -9.75
C ALA A 32 4.15 -3.05 -10.74
N LEU A 33 4.82 -1.95 -10.40
CA LEU A 33 4.90 -0.74 -11.26
C LEU A 33 6.16 -0.72 -12.12
N THR A 34 7.13 -1.61 -11.90
CA THR A 34 8.33 -1.73 -12.73
C THR A 34 8.05 -2.53 -14.00
N LYS A 35 8.92 -2.38 -15.00
CA LYS A 35 8.92 -3.26 -16.18
C LYS A 35 10.03 -4.30 -16.00
N GLY A 36 9.67 -5.54 -15.64
CA GLY A 36 10.62 -6.64 -15.49
C GLY A 36 10.62 -7.29 -14.12
N LYS A 37 11.71 -7.99 -13.82
CA LYS A 37 11.84 -8.84 -12.63
C LYS A 37 12.45 -8.09 -11.45
N CYS A 38 11.80 -8.17 -10.30
CA CYS A 38 12.31 -7.70 -9.02
C CYS A 38 12.47 -8.89 -8.06
N LYS A 39 13.69 -9.14 -7.59
CA LYS A 39 13.94 -10.11 -6.52
C LYS A 39 13.74 -9.41 -5.17
N ILE A 40 12.91 -9.99 -4.32
CA ILE A 40 12.64 -9.52 -2.97
C ILE A 40 13.12 -10.57 -1.98
N THR A 41 13.94 -10.14 -1.04
CA THR A 41 14.51 -10.98 0.01
C THR A 41 13.98 -10.55 1.37
N ASN A 42 13.87 -11.50 2.29
CA ASN A 42 13.42 -11.26 3.67
C ASN A 42 12.14 -10.41 3.74
N TYR A 43 11.07 -10.86 3.06
CA TYR A 43 9.76 -10.19 3.09
C TYR A 43 8.88 -10.71 4.24
N SER A 44 7.99 -9.86 4.74
CA SER A 44 7.03 -10.23 5.77
C SER A 44 5.94 -11.15 5.21
N LYS A 45 5.73 -12.30 5.85
CA LYS A 45 4.64 -13.24 5.56
C LYS A 45 3.36 -12.95 6.35
N GLY A 46 3.26 -11.79 7.01
CA GLY A 46 2.05 -11.40 7.69
C GLY A 46 0.85 -11.29 6.74
N ALA A 47 -0.34 -11.63 7.21
CA ALA A 47 -1.57 -11.69 6.41
C ALA A 47 -1.81 -10.41 5.57
N ASP A 48 -1.50 -9.25 6.13
CA ASP A 48 -1.64 -7.97 5.43
C ASP A 48 -0.74 -7.88 4.19
N CYS A 49 0.53 -8.30 4.31
CA CYS A 49 1.48 -8.29 3.20
C CYS A 49 1.08 -9.31 2.13
N LEU A 50 0.61 -10.48 2.55
CA LEU A 50 0.12 -11.51 1.63
C LEU A 50 -1.14 -11.06 0.88
N SER A 51 -2.00 -10.24 1.50
CA SER A 51 -3.13 -9.61 0.79
C SER A 51 -2.63 -8.69 -0.35
N THR A 52 -1.59 -7.89 -0.10
CA THR A 52 -0.98 -7.08 -1.17
C THR A 52 -0.41 -7.95 -2.28
N LEU A 53 0.32 -9.01 -1.92
CA LEU A 53 0.94 -9.91 -2.89
C LEU A 53 -0.11 -10.58 -3.81
N LYS A 54 -1.22 -11.05 -3.22
CA LYS A 54 -2.35 -11.61 -3.98
C LYS A 54 -2.99 -10.60 -4.93
N ILE A 55 -3.16 -9.36 -4.48
CA ILE A 55 -3.74 -8.30 -5.31
C ILE A 55 -2.85 -8.02 -6.52
N ILE A 56 -1.54 -7.83 -6.35
CA ILE A 56 -0.66 -7.57 -7.50
C ILE A 56 -0.59 -8.77 -8.46
N GLN A 57 -0.74 -9.99 -7.95
CA GLN A 57 -0.88 -11.18 -8.79
C GLN A 57 -2.18 -11.15 -9.61
N GLN A 58 -3.32 -10.79 -9.00
CA GLN A 58 -4.59 -10.62 -9.72
C GLN A 58 -4.54 -9.47 -10.75
N LEU A 59 -3.67 -8.48 -10.53
CA LEU A 59 -3.40 -7.41 -11.47
C LEU A 59 -2.43 -7.79 -12.59
N GLY A 60 -1.98 -9.04 -12.66
CA GLY A 60 -1.21 -9.61 -13.76
C GLY A 60 0.28 -9.76 -13.53
N CYS A 61 0.79 -9.52 -12.33
CA CYS A 61 2.17 -9.84 -11.99
C CYS A 61 2.36 -11.35 -11.81
N GLU A 62 3.43 -11.90 -12.36
CA GLU A 62 3.85 -13.28 -12.11
C GLU A 62 4.70 -13.33 -10.84
N ILE A 63 4.45 -14.32 -9.98
CA ILE A 63 5.17 -14.49 -8.72
C ILE A 63 5.82 -15.85 -8.71
N GLU A 64 7.14 -15.88 -8.56
CA GLU A 64 7.96 -17.06 -8.42
C GLU A 64 8.58 -17.10 -7.02
N TYR A 65 8.24 -18.12 -6.25
CA TYR A 65 8.84 -18.34 -4.92
C TYR A 65 10.15 -19.10 -5.08
N ILE A 66 11.27 -18.50 -4.69
CA ILE A 66 12.59 -19.15 -4.72
C ILE A 66 12.75 -20.02 -3.47
N ASN A 67 12.41 -19.48 -2.31
CA ASN A 67 12.44 -20.17 -1.02
C ASN A 67 11.53 -19.43 -0.02
N ASP A 68 11.60 -19.82 1.24
CA ASP A 68 10.77 -19.26 2.31
C ASP A 68 10.97 -17.77 2.59
N LYS A 69 12.10 -17.19 2.21
CA LYS A 69 12.46 -15.80 2.47
C LYS A 69 12.62 -14.97 1.19
N GLU A 70 12.50 -15.59 0.01
CA GLU A 70 12.81 -14.97 -1.26
C GLU A 70 11.75 -15.26 -2.32
N LEU A 71 11.38 -14.25 -3.07
CA LEU A 71 10.52 -14.39 -4.25
C LEU A 71 10.94 -13.40 -5.36
N ILE A 72 10.51 -13.71 -6.58
CA ILE A 72 10.61 -12.80 -7.73
C ILE A 72 9.20 -12.37 -8.11
N ILE A 73 9.02 -11.07 -8.32
CA ILE A 73 7.83 -10.49 -8.92
C ILE A 73 8.22 -10.02 -10.32
N ASP A 74 7.53 -10.54 -11.33
CA ASP A 74 7.75 -10.17 -12.72
C ASP A 74 6.53 -9.40 -13.26
N ALA A 75 6.71 -8.12 -13.48
CA ALA A 75 5.73 -7.20 -14.05
C ALA A 75 6.07 -6.90 -15.52
N LYS A 76 6.04 -7.93 -16.37
CA LYS A 76 6.39 -7.82 -17.81
C LYS A 76 5.56 -6.80 -18.58
N ASN A 77 4.31 -6.63 -18.16
CA ASN A 77 3.31 -5.83 -18.86
C ASN A 77 2.70 -4.79 -17.91
N ALA A 78 1.95 -3.86 -18.49
CA ALA A 78 1.08 -2.99 -17.69
C ALA A 78 0.10 -3.82 -16.85
N LEU A 79 -0.31 -3.28 -15.72
CA LEU A 79 -1.32 -3.91 -14.88
C LEU A 79 -2.60 -4.17 -15.68
N LYS A 80 -3.26 -5.28 -15.37
CA LYS A 80 -4.47 -5.74 -16.06
C LYS A 80 -5.69 -5.56 -15.17
N ALA A 81 -6.85 -5.38 -15.81
CA ALA A 81 -8.11 -5.39 -15.08
C ALA A 81 -8.28 -6.71 -14.32
N PRO A 82 -8.59 -6.67 -13.03
CA PRO A 82 -8.85 -7.87 -12.26
C PRO A 82 -10.17 -8.50 -12.71
N ILE A 83 -10.22 -9.82 -12.75
CA ILE A 83 -11.45 -10.57 -13.10
C ILE A 83 -12.42 -10.54 -11.91
N GLU A 84 -11.91 -10.55 -10.70
CA GLU A 84 -12.68 -10.59 -9.46
C GLU A 84 -12.38 -9.37 -8.60
N SER A 85 -13.24 -9.12 -7.61
CA SER A 85 -12.99 -8.10 -6.60
C SER A 85 -11.72 -8.42 -5.80
N LEU A 86 -10.95 -7.38 -5.49
CA LEU A 86 -9.66 -7.47 -4.83
C LEU A 86 -9.85 -7.49 -3.32
N ASN A 87 -9.43 -8.59 -2.68
CA ASN A 87 -9.57 -8.79 -1.25
C ASN A 87 -8.38 -8.19 -0.48
N CYS A 88 -8.64 -7.13 0.26
CA CYS A 88 -7.65 -6.48 1.14
C CYS A 88 -7.48 -7.16 2.51
N GLY A 89 -8.29 -8.19 2.83
CA GLY A 89 -8.30 -8.83 4.14
C GLY A 89 -8.62 -7.84 5.27
N ASN A 90 -7.75 -7.72 6.27
CA ASN A 90 -7.80 -6.69 7.33
C ASN A 90 -6.79 -5.54 7.08
N SER A 91 -6.16 -5.49 5.92
CA SER A 91 -5.04 -4.59 5.66
C SER A 91 -5.48 -3.20 5.22
N GLY A 92 -5.54 -2.26 6.15
CA GLY A 92 -5.72 -0.84 5.82
C GLY A 92 -4.56 -0.25 5.00
N THR A 93 -3.36 -0.78 5.13
CA THR A 93 -2.20 -0.37 4.31
C THR A 93 -2.39 -0.79 2.86
N THR A 94 -2.73 -2.05 2.63
CA THR A 94 -3.04 -2.55 1.28
C THR A 94 -4.11 -1.69 0.62
N THR A 95 -5.26 -1.53 1.28
CA THR A 95 -6.40 -0.78 0.75
C THR A 95 -6.03 0.64 0.34
N ARG A 96 -5.37 1.38 1.22
CA ARG A 96 -5.06 2.79 0.97
C ARG A 96 -3.99 2.98 -0.10
N LEU A 97 -2.94 2.20 -0.07
CA LEU A 97 -1.84 2.37 -1.01
C LEU A 97 -2.22 1.88 -2.42
N ILE A 98 -2.89 0.72 -2.51
CA ILE A 98 -3.29 0.18 -3.81
C ILE A 98 -4.34 1.06 -4.50
N SER A 99 -5.20 1.76 -3.73
CA SER A 99 -6.13 2.73 -4.30
C SER A 99 -5.45 3.81 -5.13
N GLY A 100 -4.26 4.29 -4.69
CA GLY A 100 -3.48 5.24 -5.46
C GLY A 100 -2.98 4.68 -6.79
N ILE A 101 -2.58 3.41 -6.81
CA ILE A 101 -2.15 2.72 -8.03
C ILE A 101 -3.33 2.52 -8.98
N LEU A 102 -4.45 1.99 -8.46
CA LEU A 102 -5.63 1.64 -9.24
C LEU A 102 -6.34 2.87 -9.82
N ALA A 103 -6.32 3.98 -9.12
CA ALA A 103 -6.92 5.23 -9.57
C ALA A 103 -6.34 5.74 -10.89
N GLY A 104 -5.06 5.49 -11.16
CA GLY A 104 -4.37 5.88 -12.39
C GLY A 104 -4.37 4.83 -13.51
N GLN A 105 -5.14 3.74 -13.37
CA GLN A 105 -5.23 2.71 -14.41
C GLN A 105 -6.36 3.04 -15.41
N ASN A 106 -6.44 2.28 -16.50
CA ASN A 106 -7.47 2.42 -17.53
C ASN A 106 -8.62 1.40 -17.41
N PHE A 107 -8.83 0.84 -16.21
CA PHE A 107 -9.86 -0.15 -15.93
C PHE A 107 -10.56 0.12 -14.59
N THR A 108 -11.68 -0.55 -14.39
CA THR A 108 -12.42 -0.53 -13.12
C THR A 108 -11.95 -1.67 -12.21
N SER A 109 -11.89 -1.42 -10.92
CA SER A 109 -11.58 -2.42 -9.90
C SER A 109 -12.42 -2.23 -8.65
N ASN A 110 -12.72 -3.33 -7.96
CA ASN A 110 -13.49 -3.33 -6.73
C ASN A 110 -12.59 -3.80 -5.58
N LEU A 111 -12.56 -3.02 -4.48
CA LEU A 111 -11.87 -3.38 -3.25
C LEU A 111 -12.87 -3.78 -2.19
N PHE A 112 -12.59 -4.86 -1.47
CA PHE A 112 -13.32 -5.26 -0.27
C PHE A 112 -12.37 -5.78 0.80
N GLY A 113 -12.89 -5.99 1.99
CA GLY A 113 -12.12 -6.50 3.12
C GLY A 113 -13.04 -7.16 4.14
N ASP A 114 -12.47 -7.55 5.27
CA ASP A 114 -13.24 -8.11 6.37
C ASP A 114 -14.14 -7.06 7.05
N GLU A 115 -14.95 -7.52 8.00
CA GLU A 115 -15.88 -6.66 8.74
C GLU A 115 -15.17 -5.52 9.49
N SER A 116 -14.00 -5.78 10.06
CA SER A 116 -13.23 -4.77 10.78
C SER A 116 -12.68 -3.69 9.85
N LEU A 117 -12.12 -4.10 8.71
CA LEU A 117 -11.59 -3.17 7.71
C LEU A 117 -12.70 -2.35 7.07
N SER A 118 -13.86 -2.97 6.82
CA SER A 118 -15.03 -2.30 6.22
C SER A 118 -15.61 -1.18 7.08
N LYS A 119 -15.34 -1.17 8.38
CA LYS A 119 -15.73 -0.08 9.28
C LYS A 119 -14.76 1.11 9.25
N ARG A 120 -13.56 0.95 8.68
CA ARG A 120 -12.51 1.98 8.68
C ARG A 120 -12.73 3.00 7.56
N PRO A 121 -12.70 4.32 7.87
CA PRO A 121 -12.93 5.34 6.84
C PRO A 121 -11.75 5.44 5.87
N MET A 122 -12.08 5.57 4.58
CA MET A 122 -11.14 5.74 3.48
C MET A 122 -11.11 7.19 2.96
N LYS A 123 -11.90 8.08 3.53
CA LYS A 123 -12.04 9.48 3.12
C LYS A 123 -10.71 10.20 2.91
N ARG A 124 -9.72 9.93 3.79
CA ARG A 124 -8.40 10.58 3.73
C ARG A 124 -7.63 10.33 2.44
N VAL A 125 -7.87 9.22 1.77
CA VAL A 125 -7.22 8.89 0.49
C VAL A 125 -8.15 9.13 -0.68
N ILE A 126 -9.46 8.89 -0.53
CA ILE A 126 -10.43 9.10 -1.59
C ILE A 126 -10.49 10.58 -1.97
N THR A 127 -10.69 11.47 -1.00
CA THR A 127 -10.84 12.91 -1.28
C THR A 127 -9.67 13.51 -2.09
N PRO A 128 -8.39 13.34 -1.72
CA PRO A 128 -7.32 13.86 -2.55
C PRO A 128 -7.15 13.11 -3.88
N LEU A 129 -7.46 11.83 -3.98
CA LEU A 129 -7.45 11.13 -5.26
C LEU A 129 -8.55 11.64 -6.20
N GLU A 130 -9.73 12.02 -5.68
CA GLU A 130 -10.79 12.67 -6.47
C GLU A 130 -10.35 14.05 -6.97
N GLN A 131 -9.56 14.79 -6.19
CA GLN A 131 -8.94 16.04 -6.65
C GLN A 131 -7.93 15.81 -7.79
N MET A 132 -7.28 14.64 -7.84
CA MET A 132 -6.45 14.22 -8.95
C MET A 132 -7.25 13.78 -10.18
N GLY A 133 -8.60 13.68 -10.08
CA GLY A 133 -9.51 13.26 -11.13
C GLY A 133 -9.97 11.81 -11.05
N ALA A 134 -9.60 11.07 -10.01
CA ALA A 134 -10.07 9.71 -9.80
C ALA A 134 -11.59 9.68 -9.52
N LYS A 135 -12.23 8.55 -9.86
CA LYS A 135 -13.66 8.36 -9.63
C LYS A 135 -13.89 7.14 -8.74
N PHE A 136 -14.62 7.36 -7.65
CA PHE A 136 -14.96 6.33 -6.68
C PHE A 136 -16.47 6.16 -6.54
N ILE A 137 -16.91 4.91 -6.34
CA ILE A 137 -18.27 4.59 -5.90
C ILE A 137 -18.13 3.88 -4.56
N HIS A 138 -18.75 4.42 -3.54
CA HIS A 138 -18.67 3.92 -2.17
C HIS A 138 -19.88 4.34 -1.34
N ASN A 139 -20.09 3.68 -0.20
CA ASN A 139 -21.04 4.12 0.82
C ASN A 139 -20.24 4.69 2.01
N ASP A 140 -20.43 5.97 2.32
CA ASP A 140 -19.81 6.67 3.46
C ASP A 140 -18.28 6.47 3.53
N TYR A 141 -17.58 6.53 2.39
CA TYR A 141 -16.13 6.33 2.29
C TYR A 141 -15.64 5.01 2.91
N LYS A 142 -16.44 3.96 2.87
CA LYS A 142 -16.13 2.63 3.43
C LYS A 142 -16.11 1.56 2.35
N LEU A 143 -15.45 0.45 2.65
CA LEU A 143 -15.49 -0.73 1.79
C LEU A 143 -16.90 -1.37 1.80
N PRO A 144 -17.34 -1.99 0.68
CA PRO A 144 -16.62 -2.10 -0.58
C PRO A 144 -16.56 -0.78 -1.36
N ILE A 145 -15.47 -0.62 -2.14
CA ILE A 145 -15.23 0.59 -2.95
C ILE A 145 -14.97 0.16 -4.38
N GLU A 146 -15.69 0.74 -5.33
CA GLU A 146 -15.36 0.67 -6.76
C GLU A 146 -14.47 1.86 -7.13
N ILE A 147 -13.39 1.59 -7.83
CA ILE A 147 -12.44 2.57 -8.36
C ILE A 147 -12.51 2.50 -9.87
N LYS A 148 -13.00 3.58 -10.50
CA LYS A 148 -12.93 3.74 -11.95
C LYS A 148 -11.62 4.44 -12.28
N GLY A 149 -10.68 3.68 -12.80
CA GLY A 149 -9.38 4.20 -13.18
C GLY A 149 -9.51 5.20 -14.32
N THR A 150 -8.69 6.25 -14.26
CA THR A 150 -8.69 7.35 -15.22
C THR A 150 -7.30 7.95 -15.33
N GLN A 151 -7.08 8.77 -16.35
CA GLN A 151 -5.89 9.61 -16.40
C GLN A 151 -5.94 10.63 -15.27
N LEU A 152 -5.01 10.53 -14.34
CA LEU A 152 -4.88 11.45 -13.21
C LEU A 152 -4.12 12.72 -13.61
N ASN A 153 -4.40 13.81 -12.90
CA ASN A 153 -3.62 15.03 -12.93
C ASN A 153 -2.85 15.22 -11.63
N GLY A 154 -1.65 15.78 -11.72
CA GLY A 154 -0.87 16.15 -10.56
C GLY A 154 -1.58 17.23 -9.73
N ILE A 155 -1.34 17.24 -8.41
CA ILE A 155 -1.89 18.23 -7.49
C ILE A 155 -0.84 18.71 -6.50
N ASP A 156 -1.01 19.94 -6.02
CA ASP A 156 -0.35 20.43 -4.83
C ASP A 156 -1.25 20.16 -3.63
N TYR A 157 -0.90 19.18 -2.82
CA TYR A 157 -1.73 18.75 -1.70
C TYR A 157 -1.10 19.09 -0.36
N ILE A 158 -1.82 19.89 0.43
CA ILE A 158 -1.46 20.16 1.84
C ILE A 158 -2.27 19.19 2.70
N SER A 159 -1.60 18.18 3.26
CA SER A 159 -2.28 17.19 4.08
C SER A 159 -2.67 17.80 5.44
N PRO A 160 -3.96 17.79 5.81
CA PRO A 160 -4.40 18.29 7.11
C PRO A 160 -3.97 17.40 8.27
N LEU A 161 -3.52 16.18 7.97
CA LEU A 161 -3.10 15.18 8.94
C LEU A 161 -1.76 14.57 8.53
N SER A 162 -0.86 14.39 9.51
CA SER A 162 0.37 13.62 9.31
C SER A 162 0.03 12.14 9.17
N SER A 163 0.01 11.63 7.94
CA SER A 163 -0.29 10.23 7.64
C SER A 163 0.63 9.68 6.56
N ALA A 164 1.49 8.73 6.95
CA ALA A 164 2.37 8.03 6.01
C ALA A 164 1.60 7.28 4.90
N GLN A 165 0.40 6.77 5.22
CA GLN A 165 -0.43 6.05 4.24
C GLN A 165 -1.03 7.00 3.20
N VAL A 166 -1.50 8.19 3.60
CA VAL A 166 -1.99 9.21 2.65
C VAL A 166 -0.84 9.66 1.75
N LYS A 167 0.31 9.97 2.33
CA LYS A 167 1.52 10.33 1.58
C LYS A 167 1.87 9.28 0.54
N SER A 168 2.01 8.02 0.96
CA SER A 168 2.38 6.94 0.05
C SER A 168 1.34 6.71 -1.03
N CYS A 169 0.05 6.79 -0.71
CA CYS A 169 -1.04 6.67 -1.66
C CYS A 169 -0.96 7.72 -2.78
N LEU A 170 -0.82 9.00 -2.40
CA LEU A 170 -0.78 10.09 -3.36
C LEU A 170 0.50 10.10 -4.21
N LEU A 171 1.64 9.72 -3.62
CA LEU A 171 2.88 9.57 -4.39
C LEU A 171 2.78 8.43 -5.40
N LEU A 172 2.17 7.29 -5.03
CA LEU A 172 1.92 6.18 -5.95
C LEU A 172 0.96 6.58 -7.09
N ALA A 173 -0.08 7.36 -6.77
CA ALA A 173 -0.99 7.92 -7.79
C ALA A 173 -0.26 8.91 -8.70
N GLY A 174 0.61 9.74 -8.14
CA GLY A 174 1.42 10.72 -8.87
C GLY A 174 2.36 10.11 -9.92
N LEU A 175 2.81 8.85 -9.74
CA LEU A 175 3.62 8.15 -10.73
C LEU A 175 2.91 7.95 -12.08
N ASN A 176 1.57 7.94 -12.08
CA ASN A 176 0.74 7.77 -13.27
C ASN A 176 -0.06 9.04 -13.62
N ALA A 177 0.22 10.16 -12.96
CA ALA A 177 -0.48 11.41 -13.21
C ALA A 177 0.24 12.28 -14.24
N ASN A 178 -0.52 13.08 -15.00
CA ASN A 178 0.02 14.14 -15.82
C ASN A 178 0.45 15.33 -14.96
N GLY A 179 1.60 15.90 -15.22
CA GLY A 179 2.13 17.03 -14.45
C GLY A 179 2.81 16.63 -13.16
N THR A 180 2.93 17.56 -12.24
CA THR A 180 3.66 17.37 -10.98
C THR A 180 2.70 17.15 -9.82
N THR A 181 2.99 16.17 -8.98
CA THR A 181 2.31 15.99 -7.70
C THR A 181 3.25 16.41 -6.58
N SER A 182 2.88 17.42 -5.81
CA SER A 182 3.61 17.83 -4.61
C SER A 182 2.77 17.57 -3.36
N LEU A 183 3.46 17.24 -2.26
CA LEU A 183 2.81 16.92 -1.01
C LEU A 183 3.49 17.64 0.15
N ASN A 184 2.77 18.56 0.76
CA ASN A 184 3.17 19.24 1.99
C ASN A 184 2.46 18.63 3.19
N ILE A 185 3.23 18.26 4.21
CA ILE A 185 2.72 17.78 5.49
C ILE A 185 2.94 18.90 6.50
N SER A 186 1.86 19.54 6.91
CA SER A 186 1.89 20.73 7.76
C SER A 186 2.42 20.51 9.20
N ASN A 187 2.70 19.27 9.61
CA ASN A 187 3.39 18.97 10.87
C ASN A 187 4.29 17.74 10.66
N LEU A 188 5.53 17.98 10.34
CA LEU A 188 6.58 16.98 10.46
C LEU A 188 6.77 16.67 11.96
N CYS A 189 6.25 15.55 12.40
CA CYS A 189 6.71 14.93 13.62
C CYS A 189 8.12 14.34 13.37
N ILE A 190 9.12 15.24 13.21
CA ILE A 190 10.56 14.88 13.17
C ILE A 190 11.10 14.78 14.60
N SER A 191 10.30 15.09 15.62
CA SER A 191 10.76 15.19 17.00
C SER A 191 10.94 13.86 17.74
N SER A 192 10.81 12.70 17.10
CA SER A 192 10.94 11.42 17.81
C SER A 192 12.09 10.52 17.36
N ILE A 193 13.00 11.01 16.49
CA ILE A 193 14.17 10.20 16.07
C ILE A 193 15.52 10.85 16.49
N ALA A 194 15.49 12.01 17.10
CA ALA A 194 16.71 12.76 17.44
C ALA A 194 16.97 12.89 18.95
N SER A 195 16.49 11.95 19.77
CA SER A 195 16.88 11.90 21.19
C SER A 195 16.75 10.47 21.74
N SER A 196 17.73 9.64 21.43
CA SER A 196 18.13 8.46 22.22
C SER A 196 19.58 8.13 21.92
#